data_1be46de55c444c829853c8e3ebea13db
#
_entry.id   1be46de55c444c829853c8e3ebea13db
#
_cell.length_a   1.000
_cell.length_b   1.000
_cell.length_c   1.000
_cell.angle_alpha   90.00
_cell.angle_beta   90.00
_cell.angle_gamma   90.00
#
_symmetry.space_group_name_H-M   'P 1'
#
loop_
_entity.id
_entity.type
_entity.pdbx_description
1 polymer ?
#
loop_
_entity_poly.entity_id
_entity_poly.type
_entity_poly.pdbx_seq_one_letter_code
_entity_poly.pdbx_strand_id
1 'polypeptide(L)'
;MIAAGLSYLLLSVVFRFGAARTGREVAEAVITYRGKTARVRLLRDTGNTLSDPATGLGVPVVDRHALGGLVSKEEAAALPRIPYCSVGMADGSLPLLRCEAMILDGKGLGARSVALTERPPGDGSAYAGLWCEGCEKGEKNAGTTQKTMG
;
A
#
# COMPACT_ATOMS: atom_id res chain seq x y z
N MET A 1 16.47 28.14 -34.96
CA MET A 1 17.10 27.56 -33.75
C MET A 1 16.39 27.90 -32.43
N ILE A 2 15.75 29.05 -32.32
CA ILE A 2 15.01 29.44 -31.11
C ILE A 2 13.68 28.68 -30.97
N ALA A 3 13.01 28.31 -32.04
CA ALA A 3 11.75 27.58 -32.02
C ALA A 3 11.87 26.12 -31.50
N ALA A 4 12.99 25.47 -31.75
CA ALA A 4 13.23 24.10 -31.29
C ALA A 4 13.49 24.04 -29.76
N GLY A 5 14.19 25.05 -29.23
CA GLY A 5 14.43 25.16 -27.80
C GLY A 5 13.17 25.43 -26.99
N LEU A 6 12.27 26.28 -27.52
CA LEU A 6 11.00 26.60 -26.88
C LEU A 6 10.06 25.39 -26.86
N SER A 7 10.03 24.63 -27.97
CA SER A 7 9.23 23.41 -28.10
C SER A 7 9.69 22.34 -27.09
N TYR A 8 11.01 22.19 -26.92
CA TYR A 8 11.55 21.23 -25.95
C TYR A 8 11.26 21.63 -24.49
N LEU A 9 11.35 22.94 -24.20
CA LEU A 9 11.00 23.45 -22.87
C LEU A 9 9.52 23.26 -22.57
N LEU A 10 8.65 23.54 -23.53
CA LEU A 10 7.19 23.35 -23.38
C LEU A 10 6.85 21.88 -23.18
N LEU A 11 7.46 21.00 -23.96
CA LEU A 11 7.30 19.56 -23.84
C LEU A 11 7.76 19.06 -22.46
N SER A 12 8.92 19.53 -22.00
CA SER A 12 9.46 19.16 -20.69
C SER A 12 8.57 19.63 -19.55
N VAL A 13 7.97 20.80 -19.66
CA VAL A 13 7.03 21.33 -18.67
C VAL A 13 5.72 20.54 -18.71
N VAL A 14 5.18 20.26 -19.89
CA VAL A 14 3.96 19.44 -20.05
C VAL A 14 4.19 18.02 -19.55
N PHE A 15 5.35 17.41 -19.81
CA PHE A 15 5.68 16.09 -19.28
C PHE A 15 5.88 16.09 -17.76
N ARG A 16 6.45 17.14 -17.19
CA ARG A 16 6.58 17.27 -15.73
C ARG A 16 5.22 17.46 -15.05
N PHE A 17 4.37 18.31 -15.61
CA PHE A 17 3.01 18.50 -15.10
C PHE A 17 2.08 17.32 -15.40
N GLY A 18 2.25 16.67 -16.53
CA GLY A 18 1.52 15.46 -16.89
C GLY A 18 1.91 14.25 -16.03
N ALA A 19 3.20 14.06 -15.76
CA ALA A 19 3.68 13.02 -14.87
C ALA A 19 3.24 13.23 -13.42
N ALA A 20 3.11 14.48 -12.97
CA ALA A 20 2.54 14.79 -11.66
C ALA A 20 1.02 14.57 -11.61
N ARG A 21 0.33 14.59 -12.75
CA ARG A 21 -1.12 14.40 -12.84
C ARG A 21 -1.55 12.96 -13.16
N THR A 22 -0.70 12.15 -13.76
CA THR A 22 -0.96 10.73 -14.00
C THR A 22 -0.63 9.87 -12.78
N GLY A 23 -0.88 10.45 -11.60
CA GLY A 23 -1.28 9.75 -10.42
C GLY A 23 -0.34 8.66 -9.90
N ARG A 24 0.91 8.97 -9.66
CA ARG A 24 1.60 8.30 -8.57
C ARG A 24 1.10 8.95 -7.27
N GLU A 25 -0.13 8.68 -6.93
CA GLU A 25 -0.66 9.10 -5.64
C GLU A 25 0.09 8.36 -4.54
N VAL A 26 0.80 9.11 -3.74
CA VAL A 26 1.43 8.61 -2.52
C VAL A 26 0.54 9.01 -1.36
N ALA A 27 0.04 8.02 -0.64
CA ALA A 27 -0.77 8.20 0.54
C ALA A 27 0.08 8.02 1.80
N GLU A 28 -0.22 8.75 2.86
CA GLU A 28 0.37 8.52 4.17
C GLU A 28 -0.48 7.51 4.95
N ALA A 29 0.13 6.43 5.39
CA ALA A 29 -0.49 5.42 6.23
C ALA A 29 0.07 5.46 7.64
N VAL A 30 -0.79 5.39 8.64
CA VAL A 30 -0.43 5.18 10.04
C VAL A 30 -0.91 3.80 10.45
N ILE A 31 0.02 2.95 10.81
CA ILE A 31 -0.23 1.55 11.18
C ILE A 31 -0.02 1.39 12.68
N THR A 32 -1.01 0.86 13.36
CA THR A 32 -0.95 0.56 14.80
C THR A 32 -0.85 -0.94 15.02
N TYR A 33 0.15 -1.35 15.74
CA TYR A 33 0.40 -2.73 16.09
C TYR A 33 0.96 -2.83 17.52
N ARG A 34 0.32 -3.62 18.38
CA ARG A 34 0.68 -3.78 19.80
C ARG A 34 0.82 -2.45 20.52
N GLY A 35 -0.12 -1.52 20.29
CA GLY A 35 -0.14 -0.20 20.89
C GLY A 35 0.92 0.78 20.39
N LYS A 36 1.75 0.38 19.43
CA LYS A 36 2.77 1.22 18.80
C LYS A 36 2.33 1.61 17.39
N THR A 37 2.73 2.78 16.95
CA THR A 37 2.39 3.30 15.62
C THR A 37 3.63 3.51 14.77
N ALA A 38 3.47 3.30 13.46
CA ALA A 38 4.46 3.65 12.46
C ALA A 38 3.78 4.41 11.32
N ARG A 39 4.46 5.42 10.78
CA ARG A 39 4.02 6.16 9.60
C ARG A 39 4.81 5.69 8.39
N VAL A 40 4.11 5.39 7.32
CA VAL A 40 4.73 4.96 6.06
C VAL A 40 4.02 5.64 4.90
N ARG A 41 4.76 5.86 3.83
CA ARG A 41 4.20 6.38 2.57
C ARG A 41 3.96 5.20 1.64
N LEU A 42 2.77 5.11 1.10
CA LEU A 42 2.35 4.06 0.21
C LEU A 42 2.04 4.62 -1.16
N LEU A 43 2.58 4.00 -2.20
CA LEU A 43 2.24 4.32 -3.58
C LEU A 43 0.98 3.57 -3.97
N ARG A 44 0.02 4.26 -4.57
CA ARG A 44 -1.14 3.63 -5.18
C ARG A 44 -0.71 2.76 -6.35
N ASP A 45 -1.01 1.48 -6.26
CA ASP A 45 -0.71 0.50 -7.28
C ASP A 45 -1.99 -0.23 -7.70
N THR A 46 -2.48 0.09 -8.90
CA THR A 46 -3.67 -0.55 -9.47
C THR A 46 -3.41 -2.02 -9.84
N GLY A 47 -2.14 -2.41 -9.97
CA GLY A 47 -1.73 -3.80 -10.20
C GLY A 47 -1.71 -4.66 -8.95
N ASN A 48 -1.78 -4.06 -7.76
CA ASN A 48 -1.84 -4.81 -6.52
C ASN A 48 -3.26 -5.34 -6.28
N THR A 49 -3.45 -6.64 -6.50
CA THR A 49 -4.72 -7.34 -6.31
C THR A 49 -4.72 -8.24 -5.07
N LEU A 50 -3.73 -8.05 -4.19
CA LEU A 50 -3.60 -8.87 -3.00
C LEU A 50 -4.78 -8.64 -2.05
N SER A 51 -5.41 -9.70 -1.60
CA SER A 51 -6.52 -9.65 -0.65
C SER A 51 -6.33 -10.64 0.48
N ASP A 52 -6.79 -10.26 1.66
CA ASP A 52 -6.78 -11.14 2.84
C ASP A 52 -7.84 -12.23 2.65
N PRO A 53 -7.45 -13.52 2.65
CA PRO A 53 -8.42 -14.60 2.48
C PRO A 53 -9.45 -14.70 3.61
N ALA A 54 -9.13 -14.17 4.80
CA ALA A 54 -10.06 -14.18 5.92
C ALA A 54 -11.14 -13.09 5.85
N THR A 55 -10.81 -11.93 5.28
CA THR A 55 -11.70 -10.77 5.25
C THR A 55 -12.13 -10.35 3.86
N GLY A 56 -11.43 -10.76 2.81
CA GLY A 56 -11.63 -10.31 1.44
C GLY A 56 -11.17 -8.88 1.17
N LEU A 57 -10.58 -8.20 2.17
CA LEU A 57 -10.13 -6.84 2.06
C LEU A 57 -8.77 -6.75 1.35
N GLY A 58 -8.55 -5.67 0.61
CA GLY A 58 -7.27 -5.42 -0.02
C GLY A 58 -6.13 -5.33 0.99
N VAL A 59 -4.97 -5.86 0.64
CA VAL A 59 -3.79 -5.92 1.49
C VAL A 59 -2.69 -5.05 0.90
N PRO A 60 -2.30 -3.96 1.58
CA PRO A 60 -1.12 -3.21 1.17
C PRO A 60 0.16 -4.01 1.43
N VAL A 61 1.17 -3.76 0.62
CA VAL A 61 2.51 -4.33 0.78
C VAL A 61 3.42 -3.25 1.34
N VAL A 62 4.08 -3.53 2.46
CA VAL A 62 4.90 -2.55 3.17
C VAL A 62 6.29 -3.13 3.47
N ASP A 63 7.31 -2.30 3.30
CA ASP A 63 8.66 -2.65 3.74
C ASP A 63 8.71 -2.75 5.27
N ARG A 64 9.08 -3.92 5.78
CA ARG A 64 9.18 -4.15 7.22
C ARG A 64 10.14 -3.16 7.91
N HIS A 65 11.23 -2.79 7.25
CA HIS A 65 12.21 -1.85 7.80
C HIS A 65 11.63 -0.44 7.99
N ALA A 66 10.69 -0.03 7.14
CA ALA A 66 10.02 1.26 7.24
C ALA A 66 9.09 1.36 8.46
N LEU A 67 8.73 0.24 9.07
CA LEU A 67 7.92 0.20 10.30
C LEU A 67 8.73 0.47 11.58
N GLY A 68 10.03 0.81 11.45
CA GLY A 68 10.82 1.32 12.55
C GLY A 68 10.97 0.37 13.76
N GLY A 69 11.05 -0.93 13.52
CA GLY A 69 11.18 -1.92 14.59
C GLY A 69 9.85 -2.36 15.20
N LEU A 70 8.72 -1.96 14.62
CA LEU A 70 7.39 -2.38 15.05
C LEU A 70 7.23 -3.90 15.01
N VAL A 71 7.85 -4.54 14.01
CA VAL A 71 7.88 -5.99 13.81
C VAL A 71 9.32 -6.42 13.54
N SER A 72 9.85 -7.31 14.36
CA SER A 72 11.17 -7.87 14.16
C SER A 72 11.19 -8.89 13.01
N LYS A 73 12.37 -9.23 12.52
CA LYS A 73 12.53 -10.25 11.48
C LYS A 73 12.02 -11.63 11.95
N GLU A 74 12.26 -11.95 13.20
CA GLU A 74 11.83 -13.20 13.84
C GLU A 74 10.30 -13.25 13.99
N GLU A 75 9.69 -12.15 14.39
CA GLU A 75 8.24 -12.05 14.46
C GLU A 75 7.61 -12.18 13.07
N ALA A 76 8.17 -11.53 12.07
CA ALA A 76 7.69 -11.64 10.69
C ALA A 76 7.78 -13.07 10.15
N ALA A 77 8.86 -13.80 10.48
CA ALA A 77 9.03 -15.20 10.08
C ALA A 77 7.97 -16.13 10.69
N ALA A 78 7.41 -15.78 11.84
CA ALA A 78 6.39 -16.56 12.53
C ALA A 78 4.95 -16.24 12.08
N LEU A 79 4.74 -15.20 11.27
CA LEU A 79 3.43 -14.82 10.80
C LEU A 79 2.89 -15.78 9.73
N PRO A 80 1.55 -15.88 9.58
CA PRO A 80 0.95 -16.53 8.44
C PRO A 80 1.45 -15.90 7.14
N ARG A 81 1.52 -16.69 6.07
CA ARG A 81 2.01 -16.22 4.78
C ARG A 81 0.88 -16.15 3.76
N ILE A 82 0.94 -15.13 2.90
CA ILE A 82 0.01 -14.94 1.81
C ILE A 82 0.77 -15.10 0.48
N PRO A 83 0.23 -15.85 -0.50
CA PRO A 83 0.85 -15.95 -1.81
C PRO A 83 0.94 -14.58 -2.48
N TYR A 84 2.09 -14.29 -3.06
CA TYR A 84 2.35 -13.02 -3.74
C TYR A 84 3.07 -13.29 -5.06
N CYS A 85 2.47 -12.81 -6.15
CA CYS A 85 3.07 -12.83 -7.47
C CYS A 85 3.36 -11.41 -7.91
N SER A 86 4.59 -11.14 -8.28
CA SER A 86 4.96 -9.91 -8.97
C SER A 86 5.74 -10.24 -10.24
N VAL A 87 5.85 -9.27 -11.13
CA VAL A 87 6.65 -9.41 -12.35
C VAL A 87 8.09 -9.74 -11.95
N GLY A 88 8.59 -10.92 -12.34
CA GLY A 88 9.93 -11.39 -11.99
C GLY A 88 10.04 -12.27 -10.73
N MET A 89 8.96 -12.46 -9.98
CA MET A 89 8.88 -13.40 -8.86
C MET A 89 7.65 -14.29 -9.04
N ALA A 90 7.82 -15.39 -9.74
CA ALA A 90 6.85 -16.47 -9.73
C ALA A 90 6.99 -17.23 -8.40
N ASP A 91 5.87 -17.50 -7.74
CA ASP A 91 5.80 -18.35 -6.54
C ASP A 91 6.46 -17.78 -5.26
N GLY A 92 6.21 -16.51 -4.96
CA GLY A 92 6.57 -15.91 -3.70
C GLY A 92 5.44 -15.97 -2.67
N SER A 93 5.79 -15.78 -1.40
CA SER A 93 4.83 -15.51 -0.33
C SER A 93 5.38 -14.45 0.59
N LEU A 94 4.48 -13.69 1.21
CA LEU A 94 4.83 -12.62 2.15
C LEU A 94 4.19 -12.88 3.51
N PRO A 95 4.87 -12.53 4.62
CA PRO A 95 4.25 -12.53 5.93
C PRO A 95 3.06 -11.58 5.97
N LEU A 96 1.98 -12.00 6.57
CA LEU A 96 0.75 -11.23 6.72
C LEU A 96 0.61 -10.76 8.16
N LEU A 97 0.77 -9.46 8.40
CA LEU A 97 0.64 -8.84 9.70
C LEU A 97 -0.79 -8.30 9.87
N ARG A 98 -1.47 -8.72 10.93
CA ARG A 98 -2.76 -8.15 11.28
C ARG A 98 -2.58 -6.97 12.23
N CYS A 99 -2.85 -5.77 11.73
CA CYS A 99 -2.74 -4.54 12.49
C CYS A 99 -4.04 -4.24 13.24
N GLU A 100 -3.92 -3.62 14.42
CA GLU A 100 -5.06 -3.19 15.22
C GLU A 100 -5.85 -2.08 14.55
N ALA A 101 -5.15 -1.16 13.90
CA ALA A 101 -5.74 -0.06 13.18
C ALA A 101 -4.83 0.43 12.05
N MET A 102 -5.44 0.94 11.01
CA MET A 102 -4.78 1.61 9.90
C MET A 102 -5.52 2.89 9.56
N ILE A 103 -4.77 3.97 9.39
CA ILE A 103 -5.29 5.25 8.92
C ILE A 103 -4.60 5.56 7.60
N LEU A 104 -5.37 5.81 6.55
CA LEU A 104 -4.86 6.15 5.23
C LEU A 104 -5.32 7.57 4.85
N ASP A 105 -4.37 8.50 4.70
CA ASP A 105 -4.64 9.93 4.45
C ASP A 105 -5.69 10.52 5.40
N GLY A 106 -5.55 10.23 6.69
CA GLY A 106 -6.47 10.69 7.71
C GLY A 106 -7.78 9.92 7.83
N LYS A 107 -8.04 8.95 6.94
CA LYS A 107 -9.23 8.12 6.97
C LYS A 107 -8.97 6.83 7.75
N GLY A 108 -9.71 6.59 8.81
CA GLY A 108 -9.63 5.35 9.58
C GLY A 108 -10.21 4.16 8.81
N LEU A 109 -9.42 3.11 8.65
CA LEU A 109 -9.82 1.87 7.98
C LEU A 109 -10.13 0.73 8.96
N GLY A 110 -9.91 0.94 10.25
CA GLY A 110 -10.05 -0.09 11.27
C GLY A 110 -8.93 -1.13 11.22
N ALA A 111 -9.18 -2.31 11.74
CA ALA A 111 -8.22 -3.41 11.71
C ALA A 111 -7.98 -3.89 10.27
N ARG A 112 -6.73 -4.03 9.89
CA ARG A 112 -6.31 -4.40 8.54
C ARG A 112 -5.13 -5.35 8.57
N SER A 113 -5.03 -6.17 7.53
CA SER A 113 -3.85 -6.97 7.27
C SER A 113 -2.92 -6.24 6.32
N VAL A 114 -1.62 -6.38 6.56
CA VAL A 114 -0.54 -5.79 5.78
C VAL A 114 0.46 -6.89 5.44
N ALA A 115 0.85 -6.99 4.18
CA ALA A 115 1.90 -7.92 3.77
C ALA A 115 3.26 -7.24 3.92
N LEU A 116 4.23 -7.94 4.49
CA LEU A 116 5.56 -7.41 4.78
C LEU A 116 6.57 -7.88 3.75
N THR A 117 7.32 -6.95 3.19
CA THR A 117 8.48 -7.25 2.34
C THR A 117 9.77 -6.87 3.03
N GLU A 118 10.86 -7.56 2.73
CA GLU A 118 12.20 -7.25 3.23
C GLU A 118 12.93 -6.22 2.36
N ARG A 119 12.39 -5.92 1.19
CA ARG A 119 12.93 -4.92 0.27
C ARG A 119 11.90 -3.84 0.01
N PRO A 120 12.30 -2.56 0.00
CA PRO A 120 11.38 -1.50 -0.36
C PRO A 120 10.92 -1.67 -1.81
N PRO A 121 9.63 -1.46 -2.11
CA PRO A 121 9.16 -1.42 -3.47
C PRO A 121 9.77 -0.20 -4.19
N GLY A 122 10.24 -0.40 -5.40
CA GLY A 122 10.93 0.63 -6.16
C GLY A 122 12.34 0.93 -5.64
N ASP A 123 12.74 2.18 -5.69
CA ASP A 123 14.06 2.65 -5.22
C ASP A 123 14.10 2.99 -3.72
N GLY A 124 12.96 2.90 -3.04
CA GLY A 124 12.85 3.17 -1.61
C GLY A 124 12.90 4.63 -1.19
N SER A 125 13.02 5.58 -2.13
CA SER A 125 13.25 6.99 -1.81
C SER A 125 11.97 7.79 -1.54
N ALA A 126 10.87 7.48 -2.23
CA ALA A 126 9.64 8.26 -2.18
C ALA A 126 8.50 7.56 -1.40
N TYR A 127 8.53 6.25 -1.35
CA TYR A 127 7.51 5.43 -0.70
C TYR A 127 8.11 4.12 -0.18
N ALA A 128 7.50 3.58 0.84
CA ALA A 128 7.95 2.35 1.50
C ALA A 128 6.95 1.20 1.34
N GLY A 129 5.94 1.35 0.53
CA GLY A 129 4.95 0.33 0.30
C GLY A 129 4.01 0.65 -0.86
N LEU A 130 3.14 -0.30 -1.14
CA LEU A 130 2.14 -0.24 -2.20
C LEU A 130 0.76 -0.46 -1.60
N TRP A 131 -0.23 0.34 -1.98
CA TRP A 131 -1.61 0.11 -1.61
C TRP A 131 -2.50 0.01 -2.86
N CYS A 132 -3.66 -0.61 -2.72
CA CYS A 132 -4.61 -0.81 -3.80
C CYS A 132 -5.97 -0.16 -3.52
N GLU A 133 -6.76 0.04 -4.54
CA GLU A 133 -8.12 0.61 -4.39
C GLU A 133 -9.05 -0.23 -3.51
N GLY A 134 -8.85 -1.54 -3.48
CA GLY A 134 -9.59 -2.46 -2.62
C GLY A 134 -9.39 -2.23 -1.13
N CYS A 135 -8.30 -1.53 -0.75
CA CYS A 135 -8.04 -1.19 0.65
C CYS A 135 -9.06 -0.21 1.23
N GLU A 136 -9.67 0.63 0.43
CA GLU A 136 -10.64 1.63 0.89
C GLU A 136 -12.09 1.11 0.94
N LYS A 137 -12.41 0.07 0.17
CA LYS A 137 -13.80 -0.36 -0.06
C LYS A 137 -14.40 -1.24 1.03
N GLY A 138 -13.61 -1.71 1.98
CA GLY A 138 -14.05 -2.71 2.95
C GLY A 138 -15.07 -2.26 3.98
N GLU A 139 -15.17 -0.97 4.26
CA GLU A 139 -16.02 -0.47 5.35
C GLU A 139 -17.49 -0.26 4.93
N LYS A 140 -17.76 -0.14 3.63
CA LYS A 140 -19.12 0.08 3.13
C LYS A 140 -19.98 -1.18 3.05
N ASN A 141 -19.39 -2.37 3.05
CA ASN A 141 -20.14 -3.61 2.91
C ASN A 141 -20.52 -4.29 4.23
N ALA A 142 -19.91 -3.89 5.34
CA ALA A 142 -20.28 -4.42 6.65
C ALA A 142 -21.61 -3.87 7.18
N GLY A 143 -22.09 -2.75 6.64
CA GLY A 143 -23.34 -2.12 7.07
C GLY A 143 -24.60 -2.59 6.36
N THR A 144 -24.49 -3.36 5.28
CA THR A 144 -25.65 -3.68 4.44
C THR A 144 -26.24 -5.07 4.70
N THR A 145 -25.54 -5.92 5.43
CA THR A 145 -26.00 -7.31 5.65
C THR A 145 -26.97 -7.47 6.83
N GLN A 146 -27.22 -6.42 7.59
CA GLN A 146 -28.13 -6.53 8.74
C GLN A 146 -29.56 -6.05 8.48
N LYS A 147 -29.92 -5.68 7.26
CA LYS A 147 -31.25 -5.12 6.99
C LYS A 147 -32.22 -6.06 6.24
N THR A 148 -31.89 -7.33 6.12
CA THR A 148 -32.74 -8.26 5.36
C THR A 148 -33.24 -9.45 6.20
N MET A 149 -33.26 -9.31 7.50
CA MET A 149 -33.86 -10.29 8.40
C MET A 149 -34.86 -9.55 9.31
N GLY A 150 -35.89 -9.05 8.72
CA GLY A 150 -37.07 -8.57 9.43
C GLY A 150 -38.28 -9.39 9.11
#